data_7ee8b6c18abc84f2415c8fbf9ea99f97
#
_entry.id   7ee8b6c18abc84f2415c8fbf9ea99f97
#
_cell.length_a   1.000
_cell.length_b   1.000
_cell.length_c   1.000
_cell.angle_alpha   90.00
_cell.angle_beta   90.00
_cell.angle_gamma   90.00
#
_symmetry.space_group_name_H-M   'P 1'
#
loop_
_entity.id
_entity.type
_entity.pdbx_description
1 polymer ?
#
loop_
_entity_poly.entity_id
_entity_poly.type
_entity_poly.pdbx_seq_one_letter_code
_entity_poly.pdbx_strand_id
1 'polypeptide(L)'
;MQLTRASGSTLGGSFSAKAKLDASGSTPKITASNTVSSVQIQPLVQMALEDDLAKGVFDMNGSYSASGNSEKALMNSAKGTIDLSLADTTVRGLNLYSTLVGGVNDMLGQFQGLATALIPSQKSGKLPSALSEDTKILDLKSKARLDKNVAYLDSLSAVLQKGEITGNGWMNILNQDFDLKIGMQSPELGTSKYLTGTTWPLRCEG
;
A
#
# COMPACT_ATOMS: atom_id res chain seq x y z
N MET A 1 25.72 -19.97 -7.94
CA MET A 1 24.80 -18.86 -8.24
C MET A 1 23.58 -19.40 -8.93
N GLN A 2 22.38 -19.14 -8.43
CA GLN A 2 21.10 -19.56 -9.04
C GLN A 2 20.28 -18.34 -9.43
N LEU A 3 19.77 -18.32 -10.66
CA LEU A 3 18.90 -17.26 -11.19
C LEU A 3 17.56 -17.87 -11.61
N THR A 4 16.48 -17.36 -11.05
CA THR A 4 15.12 -17.74 -11.43
C THR A 4 14.43 -16.52 -12.07
N ARG A 5 13.68 -16.79 -13.16
CA ARG A 5 12.86 -15.78 -13.82
C ARG A 5 11.46 -16.34 -14.04
N ALA A 6 10.47 -15.50 -13.83
CA ALA A 6 9.08 -15.80 -14.14
C ALA A 6 8.47 -14.58 -14.83
N SER A 7 7.66 -14.82 -15.85
CA SER A 7 6.87 -13.76 -16.50
C SER A 7 5.62 -14.36 -17.11
N GLY A 8 4.59 -13.56 -17.22
CA GLY A 8 3.32 -14.00 -17.80
C GLY A 8 2.34 -12.84 -17.91
N SER A 9 1.16 -13.16 -18.45
CA SER A 9 0.02 -12.26 -18.51
C SER A 9 -1.12 -12.84 -17.68
N THR A 10 -1.76 -12.01 -16.89
CA THR A 10 -2.89 -12.40 -16.06
C THR A 10 -3.75 -11.18 -15.74
N LEU A 11 -5.05 -11.38 -15.55
CA LEU A 11 -5.99 -10.34 -15.10
C LEU A 11 -5.93 -9.05 -15.92
N GLY A 12 -5.79 -9.18 -17.25
CA GLY A 12 -5.73 -8.05 -18.18
C GLY A 12 -4.37 -7.35 -18.28
N GLY A 13 -3.40 -7.73 -17.46
CA GLY A 13 -2.07 -7.15 -17.45
C GLY A 13 -0.95 -8.17 -17.58
N SER A 14 0.25 -7.78 -17.21
CA SER A 14 1.44 -8.63 -17.24
C SER A 14 2.24 -8.53 -15.95
N PHE A 15 3.01 -9.56 -15.68
CA PHE A 15 3.99 -9.56 -14.59
C PHE A 15 5.34 -10.13 -15.04
N SER A 16 6.39 -9.66 -14.42
CA SER A 16 7.72 -10.26 -14.51
C SER A 16 8.40 -10.23 -13.15
N ALA A 17 9.13 -11.27 -12.84
CA ALA A 17 9.91 -11.38 -11.62
C ALA A 17 11.26 -12.02 -11.91
N LYS A 18 12.29 -11.59 -11.19
CA LYS A 18 13.63 -12.16 -11.22
C LYS A 18 14.12 -12.31 -9.79
N ALA A 19 14.73 -13.44 -9.48
CA ALA A 19 15.38 -13.69 -8.21
C ALA A 19 16.74 -14.33 -8.43
N LYS A 20 17.74 -13.88 -7.69
CA LYS A 20 19.10 -14.40 -7.72
C LYS A 20 19.52 -14.74 -6.30
N LEU A 21 19.95 -15.97 -6.11
CA LEU A 21 20.63 -16.44 -4.90
C LEU A 21 22.12 -16.55 -5.20
N ASP A 22 22.94 -15.89 -4.41
CA ASP A 22 24.39 -16.02 -4.42
C ASP A 22 24.85 -16.60 -3.09
N ALA A 23 25.28 -17.85 -3.13
CA ALA A 23 25.79 -18.59 -1.97
C ALA A 23 27.30 -18.93 -2.14
N SER A 24 28.03 -18.18 -2.96
CA SER A 24 29.47 -18.41 -3.18
C SER A 24 30.34 -17.94 -2.02
N GLY A 25 29.84 -17.05 -1.20
CA GLY A 25 30.52 -16.57 0.01
C GLY A 25 30.02 -17.25 1.29
N SER A 26 30.59 -16.87 2.43
CA SER A 26 30.18 -17.37 3.75
C SER A 26 28.77 -16.95 4.17
N THR A 27 28.24 -15.91 3.56
CA THR A 27 26.90 -15.38 3.84
C THR A 27 26.11 -15.32 2.53
N PRO A 28 25.04 -16.11 2.38
CA PRO A 28 24.19 -16.08 1.20
C PRO A 28 23.54 -14.70 1.01
N LYS A 29 23.45 -14.28 -0.24
CA LYS A 29 22.80 -13.04 -0.65
C LYS A 29 21.66 -13.32 -1.62
N ILE A 30 20.51 -12.76 -1.34
CA ILE A 30 19.31 -12.82 -2.19
C ILE A 30 19.07 -11.43 -2.77
N THR A 31 18.82 -11.37 -4.07
CA THR A 31 18.29 -10.17 -4.72
C THR A 31 17.08 -10.56 -5.55
N ALA A 32 16.04 -9.73 -5.52
CA ALA A 32 14.84 -9.95 -6.31
C ALA A 32 14.33 -8.63 -6.90
N SER A 33 13.64 -8.73 -8.00
CA SER A 33 12.88 -7.61 -8.58
C SER A 33 11.61 -8.13 -9.22
N ASN A 34 10.58 -7.29 -9.22
CA ASN A 34 9.33 -7.58 -9.90
C ASN A 34 8.80 -6.33 -10.61
N THR A 35 8.05 -6.56 -11.67
CA THR A 35 7.25 -5.56 -12.38
C THR A 35 5.88 -6.16 -12.61
N VAL A 36 4.86 -5.41 -12.28
CA VAL A 36 3.45 -5.70 -12.58
C VAL A 36 2.93 -4.52 -13.38
N SER A 37 2.25 -4.79 -14.48
CA SER A 37 1.77 -3.74 -15.38
C SER A 37 0.33 -4.00 -15.79
N SER A 38 -0.50 -2.98 -15.58
CA SER A 38 -1.91 -2.92 -16.01
C SER A 38 -2.77 -4.08 -15.52
N VAL A 39 -2.49 -4.61 -14.33
CA VAL A 39 -3.26 -5.71 -13.74
C VAL A 39 -4.54 -5.17 -13.13
N GLN A 40 -5.68 -5.82 -13.43
CA GLN A 40 -6.95 -5.51 -12.80
C GLN A 40 -6.97 -6.02 -11.35
N ILE A 41 -7.26 -5.11 -10.40
CA ILE A 41 -7.24 -5.46 -8.97
C ILE A 41 -8.48 -6.21 -8.50
N GLN A 42 -9.63 -6.03 -9.16
CA GLN A 42 -10.90 -6.62 -8.75
C GLN A 42 -10.84 -8.14 -8.52
N PRO A 43 -10.31 -8.96 -9.47
CA PRO A 43 -10.24 -10.39 -9.24
C PRO A 43 -9.27 -10.77 -8.10
N LEU A 44 -8.21 -9.99 -7.87
CA LEU A 44 -7.29 -10.22 -6.75
C LEU A 44 -7.98 -9.97 -5.40
N VAL A 45 -8.76 -8.89 -5.33
CA VAL A 45 -9.54 -8.55 -4.12
C VAL A 45 -10.62 -9.59 -3.86
N GLN A 46 -11.33 -10.03 -4.90
CA GLN A 46 -12.34 -11.09 -4.79
C GLN A 46 -11.74 -12.41 -4.30
N MET A 47 -10.54 -12.79 -4.79
CA MET A 47 -9.86 -14.01 -4.34
C MET A 47 -9.40 -13.92 -2.89
N ALA A 48 -8.98 -12.73 -2.42
CA ALA A 48 -8.42 -12.54 -1.09
C ALA A 48 -9.48 -12.31 -0.01
N LEU A 49 -10.56 -11.61 -0.36
CA LEU A 49 -11.57 -11.13 0.60
C LEU A 49 -12.96 -11.72 0.38
N GLU A 50 -13.14 -12.52 -0.68
CA GLU A 50 -14.46 -13.07 -1.08
C GLU A 50 -15.54 -11.98 -1.32
N ASP A 51 -15.10 -10.74 -1.59
CA ASP A 51 -15.96 -9.58 -1.77
C ASP A 51 -15.46 -8.68 -2.91
N ASP A 52 -16.35 -7.91 -3.51
CA ASP A 52 -16.07 -6.97 -4.61
C ASP A 52 -15.81 -5.55 -4.05
N LEU A 53 -14.79 -5.45 -3.19
CA LEU A 53 -14.47 -4.21 -2.48
C LEU A 53 -13.71 -3.19 -3.32
N ALA A 54 -12.99 -3.61 -4.35
CA ALA A 54 -12.24 -2.68 -5.17
C ALA A 54 -12.14 -3.12 -6.62
N LYS A 55 -12.15 -2.14 -7.52
CA LYS A 55 -11.85 -2.30 -8.96
C LYS A 55 -10.93 -1.18 -9.41
N GLY A 56 -10.09 -1.44 -10.39
CA GLY A 56 -9.14 -0.47 -10.93
C GLY A 56 -7.98 -1.17 -11.60
N VAL A 57 -6.99 -0.39 -12.00
CA VAL A 57 -5.76 -0.87 -12.64
C VAL A 57 -4.57 -0.59 -11.74
N PHE A 58 -3.72 -1.58 -11.62
CA PHE A 58 -2.60 -1.62 -10.71
C PHE A 58 -1.29 -1.83 -11.45
N ASP A 59 -0.31 -0.99 -11.15
CA ASP A 59 1.08 -1.15 -11.58
C ASP A 59 1.99 -1.17 -10.37
N MET A 60 3.05 -1.97 -10.42
CA MET A 60 4.02 -2.04 -9.34
C MET A 60 5.41 -2.38 -9.88
N ASN A 61 6.42 -1.69 -9.37
CA ASN A 61 7.82 -2.05 -9.54
C ASN A 61 8.48 -2.23 -8.17
N GLY A 62 9.18 -3.33 -8.00
CA GLY A 62 9.87 -3.63 -6.77
C GLY A 62 11.29 -4.12 -6.97
N SER A 63 12.17 -3.77 -6.04
CA SER A 63 13.52 -4.33 -5.96
C SER A 63 13.87 -4.64 -4.50
N TYR A 64 14.47 -5.78 -4.26
CA TYR A 64 14.71 -6.29 -2.92
C TYR A 64 16.08 -6.93 -2.81
N SER A 65 16.67 -6.84 -1.63
CA SER A 65 17.90 -7.55 -1.30
C SER A 65 17.92 -7.94 0.18
N ALA A 66 18.50 -9.09 0.47
CA ALA A 66 18.75 -9.55 1.83
C ALA A 66 20.01 -10.43 1.85
N SER A 67 20.65 -10.52 3.01
CA SER A 67 21.79 -11.42 3.20
C SER A 67 21.78 -12.01 4.60
N GLY A 68 22.06 -13.29 4.72
CA GLY A 68 22.09 -13.93 6.03
C GLY A 68 22.03 -15.46 5.95
N ASN A 69 22.45 -16.09 7.04
CA ASN A 69 22.44 -17.54 7.22
C ASN A 69 21.23 -18.06 8.00
N SER A 70 20.30 -17.17 8.40
CA SER A 70 19.07 -17.48 9.10
C SER A 70 17.98 -16.50 8.70
N GLU A 71 16.73 -16.87 8.95
CA GLU A 71 15.57 -16.00 8.72
C GLU A 71 15.74 -14.64 9.40
N LYS A 72 16.11 -14.63 10.68
CA LYS A 72 16.37 -13.40 11.43
C LYS A 72 17.47 -12.54 10.81
N ALA A 73 18.54 -13.16 10.32
CA ALA A 73 19.62 -12.42 9.65
C ALA A 73 19.15 -11.84 8.31
N LEU A 74 18.36 -12.59 7.54
CA LEU A 74 17.75 -12.10 6.29
C LEU A 74 16.80 -10.92 6.57
N MET A 75 15.92 -11.02 7.53
CA MET A 75 15.03 -9.91 7.91
C MET A 75 15.80 -8.67 8.35
N ASN A 76 16.82 -8.84 9.21
CA ASN A 76 17.63 -7.72 9.70
C ASN A 76 18.51 -7.06 8.63
N SER A 77 18.71 -7.72 7.49
CA SER A 77 19.49 -7.18 6.37
C SER A 77 18.60 -6.77 5.18
N ALA A 78 17.29 -7.05 5.26
CA ALA A 78 16.36 -6.80 4.17
C ALA A 78 16.30 -5.32 3.80
N LYS A 79 16.42 -5.06 2.50
CA LYS A 79 16.27 -3.74 1.89
C LYS A 79 15.45 -3.87 0.62
N GLY A 80 14.69 -2.84 0.31
CA GLY A 80 13.91 -2.85 -0.91
C GLY A 80 13.31 -1.48 -1.22
N THR A 81 12.83 -1.36 -2.44
CA THR A 81 12.02 -0.23 -2.91
C THR A 81 10.80 -0.74 -3.62
N ILE A 82 9.69 -0.06 -3.48
CA ILE A 82 8.43 -0.36 -4.15
C ILE A 82 7.87 0.96 -4.66
N ASP A 83 7.63 1.01 -5.97
CA ASP A 83 6.83 2.04 -6.61
C ASP A 83 5.49 1.40 -6.98
N LEU A 84 4.39 2.01 -6.56
CA LEU A 84 3.04 1.52 -6.79
C LEU A 84 2.18 2.63 -7.39
N SER A 85 1.35 2.29 -8.37
CA SER A 85 0.30 3.16 -8.87
C SER A 85 -1.03 2.44 -9.04
N LEU A 86 -2.12 3.18 -8.80
CA LEU A 86 -3.49 2.77 -9.07
C LEU A 86 -4.13 3.82 -9.96
N ALA A 87 -4.83 3.38 -10.99
CA ALA A 87 -5.59 4.26 -11.87
C ALA A 87 -7.05 3.82 -11.92
N ASP A 88 -7.95 4.80 -12.05
CA ASP A 88 -9.39 4.58 -12.18
C ASP A 88 -9.95 3.58 -11.15
N THR A 89 -9.50 3.72 -9.91
CA THR A 89 -9.82 2.79 -8.84
C THR A 89 -11.06 3.25 -8.09
N THR A 90 -12.00 2.33 -7.89
CA THR A 90 -13.15 2.52 -6.99
C THR A 90 -13.02 1.57 -5.82
N VAL A 91 -13.04 2.09 -4.61
CA VAL A 91 -13.09 1.32 -3.37
C VAL A 91 -14.51 1.44 -2.83
N ARG A 92 -15.22 0.30 -2.78
CA ARG A 92 -16.62 0.24 -2.36
C ARG A 92 -16.73 0.21 -0.84
N GLY A 93 -17.78 0.87 -0.35
CA GLY A 93 -18.06 0.88 1.08
C GLY A 93 -17.01 1.56 1.94
N LEU A 94 -16.08 2.31 1.35
CA LEU A 94 -15.09 3.11 2.04
C LEU A 94 -15.18 4.56 1.58
N ASN A 95 -15.77 5.40 2.40
CA ASN A 95 -15.76 6.84 2.19
C ASN A 95 -14.53 7.44 2.86
N LEU A 96 -13.39 7.48 2.14
CA LEU A 96 -12.15 8.05 2.66
C LEU A 96 -12.34 9.51 3.12
N TYR A 97 -13.23 10.24 2.47
CA TYR A 97 -13.52 11.61 2.83
C TYR A 97 -14.19 11.72 4.19
N SER A 98 -15.30 11.01 4.41
CA SER A 98 -16.00 11.03 5.71
C SER A 98 -15.15 10.45 6.83
N THR A 99 -14.31 9.47 6.51
CA THR A 99 -13.37 8.86 7.46
C THR A 99 -12.30 9.85 7.90
N LEU A 100 -11.72 10.61 6.99
CA LEU A 100 -10.73 11.64 7.30
C LEU A 100 -11.32 12.83 8.04
N VAL A 101 -12.55 13.22 7.69
CA VAL A 101 -13.27 14.32 8.38
C VAL A 101 -13.81 13.87 9.74
N GLY A 102 -14.23 12.61 9.86
CA GLY A 102 -14.82 12.04 11.08
C GLY A 102 -13.84 11.69 12.20
N GLY A 103 -12.55 11.67 11.90
CA GLY A 103 -11.50 11.44 12.90
C GLY A 103 -10.58 10.26 12.60
N VAL A 104 -9.35 10.40 13.01
CA VAL A 104 -8.22 9.51 12.76
C VAL A 104 -8.42 8.10 13.37
N ASN A 105 -9.12 8.00 14.50
CA ASN A 105 -9.30 6.71 15.19
C ASN A 105 -10.14 5.70 14.40
N ASP A 106 -11.18 6.17 13.70
CA ASP A 106 -12.00 5.30 12.87
C ASP A 106 -11.26 4.86 11.59
N MET A 107 -10.41 5.72 11.06
CA MET A 107 -9.59 5.45 9.89
C MET A 107 -8.56 4.35 10.16
N LEU A 108 -7.87 4.39 11.28
CA LEU A 108 -6.89 3.37 11.67
C LEU A 108 -7.53 1.98 11.78
N GLY A 109 -8.73 1.90 12.36
CA GLY A 109 -9.48 0.64 12.43
C GLY A 109 -9.82 0.06 11.06
N GLN A 110 -10.12 0.92 10.08
CA GLN A 110 -10.46 0.51 8.72
C GLN A 110 -9.22 0.11 7.91
N PHE A 111 -8.11 0.85 8.02
CA PHE A 111 -6.85 0.46 7.39
C PHE A 111 -6.23 -0.79 8.00
N GLN A 112 -6.35 -0.98 9.32
CA GLN A 112 -5.96 -2.24 9.96
C GLN A 112 -6.80 -3.41 9.42
N GLY A 113 -8.10 -3.23 9.21
CA GLY A 113 -8.97 -4.22 8.59
C GLY A 113 -8.52 -4.60 7.17
N LEU A 114 -8.18 -3.63 6.33
CA LEU A 114 -7.64 -3.86 4.98
C LEU A 114 -6.24 -4.48 5.01
N ALA A 115 -5.36 -4.00 5.89
CA ALA A 115 -4.01 -4.54 6.02
C ALA A 115 -4.01 -5.98 6.55
N THR A 116 -4.87 -6.29 7.52
CA THR A 116 -5.03 -7.66 8.03
C THR A 116 -5.71 -8.60 7.04
N ALA A 117 -6.57 -8.08 6.17
CA ALA A 117 -7.18 -8.86 5.10
C ALA A 117 -6.19 -9.24 3.97
N LEU A 118 -5.16 -8.40 3.75
CA LEU A 118 -4.09 -8.67 2.78
C LEU A 118 -2.97 -9.57 3.33
N ILE A 119 -2.94 -9.80 4.66
CA ILE A 119 -1.98 -10.71 5.30
C ILE A 119 -2.66 -12.07 5.52
N PRO A 120 -2.20 -13.16 4.89
CA PRO A 120 -2.91 -14.47 4.89
C PRO A 120 -3.13 -15.14 6.24
N SER A 121 -2.64 -14.58 7.34
CA SER A 121 -2.64 -15.21 8.67
C SER A 121 -3.75 -14.75 9.63
N GLN A 122 -4.62 -13.81 9.24
CA GLN A 122 -5.70 -13.38 10.14
C GLN A 122 -7.08 -13.42 9.46
N LYS A 123 -8.04 -14.05 10.13
CA LYS A 123 -9.44 -14.15 9.69
C LYS A 123 -10.05 -12.76 9.55
N SER A 124 -10.61 -12.50 8.39
CA SER A 124 -11.31 -11.27 8.01
C SER A 124 -12.34 -10.82 9.06
N GLY A 125 -12.10 -9.68 9.68
CA GLY A 125 -13.18 -8.92 10.31
C GLY A 125 -14.05 -8.31 9.20
N LYS A 126 -15.38 -8.45 9.30
CA LYS A 126 -16.30 -7.72 8.41
C LYS A 126 -16.07 -6.22 8.59
N LEU A 127 -15.90 -5.51 7.47
CA LEU A 127 -15.91 -4.04 7.47
C LEU A 127 -17.21 -3.51 8.12
N PRO A 128 -17.13 -2.48 8.95
CA PRO A 128 -18.32 -1.88 9.54
C PRO A 128 -19.30 -1.42 8.44
N SER A 129 -20.58 -1.77 8.57
CA SER A 129 -21.65 -1.47 7.60
C SER A 129 -22.06 0.01 7.50
N ALA A 130 -21.32 0.92 8.13
CA ALA A 130 -21.66 2.34 8.25
C ALA A 130 -21.12 3.23 7.12
N LEU A 131 -20.46 2.66 6.12
CA LEU A 131 -19.83 3.45 5.04
C LEU A 131 -20.63 3.24 3.75
N SER A 132 -21.53 4.17 3.44
CA SER A 132 -22.50 4.05 2.35
C SER A 132 -22.04 4.59 1.00
N GLU A 133 -20.88 5.23 0.93
CA GLU A 133 -20.36 5.82 -0.31
C GLU A 133 -19.04 5.19 -0.74
N ASP A 134 -18.89 5.05 -2.04
CA ASP A 134 -17.64 4.55 -2.64
C ASP A 134 -16.62 5.69 -2.75
N THR A 135 -15.34 5.36 -2.60
CA THR A 135 -14.26 6.28 -2.93
C THR A 135 -13.76 6.05 -4.35
N LYS A 136 -13.76 7.08 -5.17
CA LYS A 136 -13.10 7.05 -6.47
C LYS A 136 -11.73 7.71 -6.38
N ILE A 137 -10.72 6.92 -6.72
CA ILE A 137 -9.31 7.32 -6.83
C ILE A 137 -9.00 7.40 -8.32
N LEU A 138 -8.78 8.60 -8.83
CA LEU A 138 -8.49 8.82 -10.24
C LEU A 138 -7.04 8.44 -10.56
N ASP A 139 -6.11 8.81 -9.70
CA ASP A 139 -4.69 8.46 -9.78
C ASP A 139 -4.13 8.35 -8.36
N LEU A 140 -3.39 7.30 -8.09
CA LEU A 140 -2.63 7.14 -6.86
C LEU A 140 -1.22 6.70 -7.21
N LYS A 141 -0.25 7.36 -6.63
CA LYS A 141 1.17 7.01 -6.73
C LYS A 141 1.78 6.94 -5.34
N SER A 142 2.56 5.92 -5.12
CA SER A 142 3.23 5.71 -3.85
C SER A 142 4.64 5.21 -4.09
N LYS A 143 5.57 5.71 -3.30
CA LYS A 143 6.94 5.21 -3.21
C LYS A 143 7.21 4.77 -1.78
N ALA A 144 7.65 3.55 -1.64
CA ALA A 144 8.00 2.98 -0.36
C ALA A 144 9.38 2.33 -0.42
N ARG A 145 10.03 2.26 0.71
CA ARG A 145 11.29 1.52 0.89
C ARG A 145 11.27 0.72 2.17
N LEU A 146 11.92 -0.41 2.13
CA LEU A 146 12.20 -1.23 3.29
C LEU A 146 13.68 -1.07 3.64
N ASP A 147 13.99 -0.78 4.89
CA ASP A 147 15.34 -0.87 5.43
C ASP A 147 15.29 -1.65 6.75
N LYS A 148 15.75 -2.90 6.67
CA LYS A 148 15.63 -3.87 7.77
C LYS A 148 14.15 -4.11 8.11
N ASN A 149 13.78 -3.82 9.36
CA ASN A 149 12.42 -4.05 9.85
C ASN A 149 11.54 -2.80 9.77
N VAL A 150 11.99 -1.73 9.11
CA VAL A 150 11.23 -0.49 8.98
C VAL A 150 10.81 -0.29 7.54
N ALA A 151 9.51 -0.22 7.32
CA ALA A 151 8.90 0.21 6.07
C ALA A 151 8.69 1.73 6.11
N TYR A 152 9.22 2.42 5.13
CA TYR A 152 9.05 3.86 4.96
C TYR A 152 8.12 4.11 3.77
N LEU A 153 7.12 4.91 3.97
CA LEU A 153 6.34 5.52 2.91
C LEU A 153 7.01 6.87 2.57
N ASP A 154 7.85 6.88 1.56
CA ASP A 154 8.60 8.09 1.19
C ASP A 154 7.68 9.14 0.57
N SER A 155 6.68 8.69 -0.20
CA SER A 155 5.63 9.55 -0.73
C SER A 155 4.35 8.77 -1.04
N LEU A 156 3.22 9.41 -0.79
CA LEU A 156 1.90 9.05 -1.27
C LEU A 156 1.27 10.28 -1.90
N SER A 157 0.71 10.13 -3.07
CA SER A 157 -0.12 11.14 -3.73
C SER A 157 -1.32 10.44 -4.33
N ALA A 158 -2.52 10.90 -3.99
CA ALA A 158 -3.76 10.37 -4.53
C ALA A 158 -4.69 11.49 -4.93
N VAL A 159 -5.13 11.47 -6.18
CA VAL A 159 -6.17 12.34 -6.71
C VAL A 159 -7.49 11.61 -6.59
N LEU A 160 -8.40 12.14 -5.79
CA LEU A 160 -9.73 11.61 -5.56
C LEU A 160 -10.76 12.40 -6.38
N GLN A 161 -11.97 11.87 -6.50
CA GLN A 161 -13.07 12.61 -7.12
C GLN A 161 -13.38 13.92 -6.38
N LYS A 162 -13.15 13.98 -5.07
CA LYS A 162 -13.51 15.10 -4.20
C LYS A 162 -12.28 15.72 -3.50
N GLY A 163 -11.08 15.61 -4.05
CA GLY A 163 -9.88 16.22 -3.48
C GLY A 163 -8.61 15.43 -3.69
N GLU A 164 -7.59 15.80 -2.96
CA GLU A 164 -6.27 15.19 -3.04
C GLU A 164 -5.79 14.75 -1.66
N ILE A 165 -5.07 13.64 -1.62
CA ILE A 165 -4.39 13.15 -0.43
C ILE A 165 -2.91 13.06 -0.73
N THR A 166 -2.08 13.51 0.18
CA THR A 166 -0.64 13.29 0.18
C THR A 166 -0.23 12.65 1.50
N GLY A 167 0.88 11.93 1.51
CA GLY A 167 1.33 11.32 2.75
C GLY A 167 2.77 10.86 2.69
N ASN A 168 3.34 10.70 3.87
CA ASN A 168 4.61 10.04 4.11
C ASN A 168 4.65 9.50 5.55
N GLY A 169 5.63 8.63 5.84
CA GLY A 169 5.78 8.11 7.19
C GLY A 169 6.60 6.83 7.25
N TRP A 170 6.47 6.13 8.34
CA TRP A 170 7.16 4.85 8.54
C TRP A 170 6.36 3.94 9.47
N MET A 171 6.65 2.65 9.37
CA MET A 171 6.13 1.61 10.26
C MET A 171 7.22 0.56 10.53
N ASN A 172 7.40 0.20 11.78
CA ASN A 172 8.21 -0.94 12.17
C ASN A 172 7.36 -2.23 12.05
N ILE A 173 7.81 -3.15 11.22
CA ILE A 173 7.06 -4.38 10.91
C ILE A 173 6.98 -5.35 12.11
N LEU A 174 7.94 -5.29 13.03
CA LEU A 174 8.03 -6.24 14.15
C LEU A 174 7.14 -5.85 15.32
N ASN A 175 7.19 -4.60 15.75
CA ASN A 175 6.47 -4.11 16.92
C ASN A 175 5.25 -3.26 16.55
N GLN A 176 5.05 -3.02 15.24
CA GLN A 176 3.92 -2.26 14.67
C GLN A 176 3.88 -0.77 15.07
N ASP A 177 4.93 -0.25 15.67
CA ASP A 177 5.05 1.21 15.87
C ASP A 177 5.06 1.93 14.52
N PHE A 178 4.39 3.06 14.42
CA PHE A 178 4.30 3.83 13.19
C PHE A 178 4.17 5.33 13.44
N ASP A 179 4.54 6.13 12.45
CA ASP A 179 4.29 7.57 12.36
C ASP A 179 3.92 7.89 10.91
N LEU A 180 2.67 8.25 10.67
CA LEU A 180 2.14 8.63 9.37
C LEU A 180 1.69 10.09 9.40
N LYS A 181 2.11 10.82 8.39
CA LYS A 181 1.68 12.20 8.11
C LYS A 181 0.85 12.19 6.84
N ILE A 182 -0.37 12.66 6.92
CA ILE A 182 -1.31 12.72 5.82
C ILE A 182 -1.74 14.17 5.64
N GLY A 183 -1.65 14.68 4.43
CA GLY A 183 -2.23 15.94 4.01
C GLY A 183 -3.48 15.67 3.19
N MET A 184 -4.57 16.37 3.48
CA MET A 184 -5.80 16.28 2.70
C MET A 184 -6.20 17.66 2.20
N GLN A 185 -6.55 17.75 0.94
CA GLN A 185 -7.09 18.94 0.31
C GLN A 185 -8.42 18.59 -0.36
N SER A 186 -9.48 19.32 0.00
CA SER A 186 -10.80 19.11 -0.60
C SER A 186 -11.57 20.43 -0.66
N PRO A 187 -12.32 20.69 -1.74
CA PRO A 187 -13.21 21.84 -1.85
C PRO A 187 -14.30 21.86 -0.76
N GLU A 188 -14.68 20.70 -0.24
CA GLU A 188 -15.74 20.55 0.74
C GLU A 188 -15.28 20.72 2.21
N LEU A 189 -13.94 20.66 2.45
CA LEU A 189 -13.37 20.86 3.80
C LEU A 189 -13.36 22.31 4.28
N GLY A 190 -13.63 23.25 3.41
CA GLY A 190 -13.71 24.66 3.76
C GLY A 190 -15.13 25.16 3.68
N THR A 191 -15.81 25.38 4.79
CA THR A 191 -17.08 26.12 4.84
C THR A 191 -16.89 27.60 4.51
N SER A 192 -15.64 28.06 4.46
CA SER A 192 -15.28 29.45 4.18
C SER A 192 -14.53 29.54 2.84
N LYS A 193 -14.88 30.53 2.03
CA LYS A 193 -14.19 30.91 0.80
C LYS A 193 -12.66 31.06 0.96
N TYR A 194 -12.19 31.32 2.17
CA TYR A 194 -10.77 31.52 2.50
C TYR A 194 -10.03 30.21 2.85
N LEU A 195 -10.74 29.10 3.07
CA LEU A 195 -10.17 27.80 3.44
C LEU A 195 -10.21 26.79 2.28
N THR A 196 -10.86 27.15 1.16
CA THR A 196 -10.89 26.32 -0.04
C THR A 196 -9.47 26.14 -0.59
N GLY A 197 -9.04 24.89 -0.78
CA GLY A 197 -7.68 24.56 -1.25
C GLY A 197 -6.61 24.52 -0.16
N THR A 198 -6.98 24.65 1.11
CA THR A 198 -6.05 24.48 2.23
C THR A 198 -5.76 22.98 2.44
N THR A 199 -4.49 22.62 2.63
CA THR A 199 -4.11 21.27 3.03
C THR A 199 -4.26 21.12 4.53
N TRP A 200 -5.07 20.15 4.94
CA TRP A 200 -5.29 19.80 6.34
C TRP A 200 -4.29 18.71 6.77
N PRO A 201 -3.36 19.02 7.68
CA PRO A 201 -2.41 18.04 8.16
C PRO A 201 -3.05 17.12 9.20
N LEU A 202 -2.85 15.81 9.03
CA LEU A 202 -3.21 14.78 9.98
C LEU A 202 -1.93 14.00 10.33
N ARG A 203 -1.75 13.69 11.59
CA ARG A 203 -0.66 12.83 12.05
C ARG A 203 -1.23 11.67 12.87
N CYS A 204 -0.82 10.46 12.51
CA CYS A 204 -1.19 9.25 13.18
C CYS A 204 0.08 8.58 13.70
N GLU A 205 0.14 8.32 14.98
CA GLU A 205 1.26 7.63 15.64
C GLU A 205 0.74 6.57 16.61
N GLY A 206 1.43 5.46 16.72
CA GLY A 206 1.12 4.34 17.60
C GLY A 206 2.33 3.44 17.83
#